data_be27b6a58e47e3fffa0bb6478476c709
#
_entry.id   be27b6a58e47e3fffa0bb6478476c709
#
_cell.length_a   1.000
_cell.length_b   1.000
_cell.length_c   1.000
_cell.angle_alpha   90.00
_cell.angle_beta   90.00
_cell.angle_gamma   90.00
#
_symmetry.space_group_name_H-M   'P 1'
#
loop_
_entity.id
_entity.type
_entity.pdbx_description
1 polymer ?
#
loop_
_entity_poly.entity_id
_entity_poly.type
_entity_poly.pdbx_seq_one_letter_code
_entity_poly.pdbx_strand_id
1 'polypeptide(L)'
;IMKKLLFLLFGLISIESFTQSFIPNTPTLDLKSYILIEPNTNTVIASFNEDAPIEPASMTKVMSSYVVADQIANDFLSLDDSVLISEKAWRMEGSKMFIEQGKRVSVLDLLKGIIIQSGNDATVALAEYVGGTEDGFVDLMNSYAASMGLSNTLFQNSTGLPDGNHFSSAKDLAIMTSLLINNFPETYSLYKEKYYTFNNIRQPNRNRLLWKDNSSDGVKTGHTESAGYCLISSAKRNDMRLIAVVAGANSDKERFNDTQRLLEYGFRFYSTQEVIKKDNALKDVDVWGGKKKLVSLGS
;
A
#
# COMPACT_ATOMS: atom_id res chain seq x y z
N ILE A 1 7.92 -4.13 85.30
CA ILE A 1 6.81 -4.18 84.28
C ILE A 1 7.36 -3.66 82.97
N MET A 2 7.82 -4.56 82.10
CA MET A 2 8.43 -4.24 80.82
C MET A 2 7.39 -4.49 79.72
N LYS A 3 6.87 -3.42 79.06
CA LYS A 3 5.96 -3.52 77.93
C LYS A 3 6.77 -3.87 76.68
N LYS A 4 6.57 -5.05 76.13
CA LYS A 4 7.07 -5.45 74.82
C LYS A 4 6.25 -4.73 73.74
N LEU A 5 6.89 -3.84 72.96
CA LEU A 5 6.30 -3.20 71.78
C LEU A 5 6.54 -4.10 70.59
N LEU A 6 5.46 -4.70 70.08
CA LEU A 6 5.50 -5.55 68.88
C LEU A 6 5.33 -4.65 67.66
N PHE A 7 6.41 -4.43 66.91
CA PHE A 7 6.36 -3.74 65.60
C PHE A 7 5.89 -4.73 64.56
N LEU A 8 4.66 -4.54 64.04
CA LEU A 8 4.16 -5.26 62.88
C LEU A 8 4.70 -4.55 61.63
N LEU A 9 5.68 -5.17 60.97
CA LEU A 9 6.20 -4.71 59.71
C LEU A 9 5.22 -5.15 58.59
N PHE A 10 4.33 -4.29 58.17
CA PHE A 10 3.54 -4.49 56.95
C PHE A 10 4.43 -4.28 55.72
N GLY A 11 4.94 -5.38 55.16
CA GLY A 11 5.60 -5.34 53.87
C GLY A 11 4.56 -5.00 52.79
N LEU A 12 4.63 -3.82 52.24
CA LEU A 12 3.94 -3.43 51.01
C LEU A 12 4.52 -4.28 49.87
N ILE A 13 3.88 -5.39 49.57
CA ILE A 13 4.10 -6.13 48.32
C ILE A 13 3.38 -5.33 47.24
N SER A 14 4.15 -4.56 46.44
CA SER A 14 3.67 -3.96 45.24
C SER A 14 3.39 -5.09 44.24
N ILE A 15 2.14 -5.50 44.16
CA ILE A 15 1.67 -6.39 43.08
C ILE A 15 1.67 -5.53 41.82
N GLU A 16 2.72 -5.65 41.02
CA GLU A 16 2.66 -5.16 39.65
C GLU A 16 1.60 -5.98 38.93
N SER A 17 0.42 -5.40 38.84
CA SER A 17 -0.65 -5.95 38.00
C SER A 17 -0.20 -5.83 36.55
N PHE A 18 0.37 -6.90 36.00
CA PHE A 18 0.45 -7.06 34.57
C PHE A 18 -0.99 -7.10 34.04
N THR A 19 -1.52 -5.94 33.66
CA THR A 19 -2.73 -5.88 32.85
C THR A 19 -2.40 -6.52 31.51
N GLN A 20 -2.68 -7.79 31.38
CA GLN A 20 -2.65 -8.48 30.11
C GLN A 20 -3.65 -7.73 29.20
N SER A 21 -3.14 -6.96 28.24
CA SER A 21 -3.99 -6.26 27.28
C SER A 21 -4.74 -7.32 26.49
N PHE A 22 -6.05 -7.45 26.74
CA PHE A 22 -6.90 -8.36 25.98
C PHE A 22 -7.08 -7.79 24.57
N ILE A 23 -6.43 -8.42 23.59
CA ILE A 23 -6.67 -8.12 22.17
C ILE A 23 -7.83 -9.02 21.73
N PRO A 24 -9.01 -8.46 21.39
CA PRO A 24 -10.13 -9.26 20.94
C PRO A 24 -9.81 -9.91 19.58
N ASN A 25 -10.60 -10.93 19.24
CA ASN A 25 -10.49 -11.56 17.90
C ASN A 25 -10.70 -10.52 16.79
N THR A 26 -10.06 -10.78 15.66
CA THR A 26 -10.20 -9.95 14.44
C THR A 26 -11.67 -9.89 14.02
N PRO A 27 -12.12 -8.77 13.41
CA PRO A 27 -13.48 -8.67 12.90
C PRO A 27 -13.80 -9.80 11.93
N THR A 28 -14.95 -10.45 12.10
CA THR A 28 -15.47 -11.38 11.07
C THR A 28 -15.97 -10.57 9.89
N LEU A 29 -15.42 -10.86 8.71
CA LEU A 29 -15.70 -10.17 7.45
C LEU A 29 -16.13 -11.19 6.39
N ASP A 30 -17.09 -10.82 5.55
CA ASP A 30 -17.52 -11.64 4.41
C ASP A 30 -16.73 -11.26 3.16
N LEU A 31 -15.49 -11.75 3.11
CA LEU A 31 -14.51 -11.45 2.06
C LEU A 31 -13.85 -12.74 1.55
N LYS A 32 -13.43 -12.74 0.28
CA LYS A 32 -12.63 -13.84 -0.27
C LYS A 32 -11.24 -13.90 0.34
N SER A 33 -10.63 -12.73 0.56
CA SER A 33 -9.30 -12.59 1.14
C SER A 33 -9.13 -11.19 1.74
N TYR A 34 -8.34 -11.09 2.81
CA TYR A 34 -7.91 -9.79 3.34
C TYR A 34 -6.59 -9.90 4.10
N ILE A 35 -5.91 -8.77 4.23
CA ILE A 35 -4.77 -8.59 5.12
C ILE A 35 -4.76 -7.17 5.70
N LEU A 36 -4.31 -7.05 6.95
CA LEU A 36 -3.95 -5.80 7.61
C LEU A 36 -2.52 -5.91 8.11
N ILE A 37 -1.65 -5.03 7.64
CA ILE A 37 -0.24 -5.00 8.06
C ILE A 37 0.17 -3.65 8.63
N GLU A 38 1.15 -3.67 9.52
CA GLU A 38 2.01 -2.53 9.86
C GLU A 38 3.29 -2.64 9.00
N PRO A 39 3.45 -1.78 7.97
CA PRO A 39 4.48 -1.98 6.94
C PRO A 39 5.91 -1.72 7.40
N ASN A 40 6.15 -0.90 8.43
CA ASN A 40 7.52 -0.61 8.89
C ASN A 40 8.16 -1.79 9.62
N THR A 41 7.33 -2.58 10.32
CA THR A 41 7.78 -3.78 11.04
C THR A 41 7.44 -5.07 10.29
N ASN A 42 6.75 -4.98 9.15
CA ASN A 42 6.19 -6.11 8.40
C ASN A 42 5.27 -7.01 9.24
N THR A 43 4.63 -6.45 10.29
CA THR A 43 3.77 -7.19 11.18
C THR A 43 2.39 -7.39 10.55
N VAL A 44 1.98 -8.66 10.39
CA VAL A 44 0.60 -9.00 10.03
C VAL A 44 -0.26 -8.92 11.29
N ILE A 45 -1.23 -8.00 11.29
CA ILE A 45 -2.13 -7.75 12.42
C ILE A 45 -3.39 -8.62 12.31
N ALA A 46 -3.90 -8.78 11.10
CA ALA A 46 -5.06 -9.60 10.80
C ALA A 46 -4.98 -10.10 9.35
N SER A 47 -5.38 -11.33 9.11
CA SER A 47 -5.44 -11.86 7.75
C SER A 47 -6.46 -12.99 7.62
N PHE A 48 -6.89 -13.22 6.39
CA PHE A 48 -7.69 -14.36 5.98
C PHE A 48 -7.40 -14.67 4.52
N ASN A 49 -6.97 -15.89 4.23
CA ASN A 49 -6.59 -16.33 2.88
C ASN A 49 -5.62 -15.38 2.16
N GLU A 50 -4.68 -14.76 2.89
CA GLU A 50 -3.83 -13.68 2.41
C GLU A 50 -2.90 -14.08 1.26
N ASP A 51 -2.54 -15.35 1.16
CA ASP A 51 -1.71 -15.90 0.08
C ASP A 51 -2.55 -16.53 -1.06
N ALA A 52 -3.88 -16.61 -0.90
CA ALA A 52 -4.74 -17.17 -1.94
C ALA A 52 -4.75 -16.28 -3.19
N PRO A 53 -4.71 -16.88 -4.40
CA PRO A 53 -4.81 -16.13 -5.64
C PRO A 53 -6.17 -15.45 -5.76
N ILE A 54 -6.15 -14.16 -6.07
CA ILE A 54 -7.31 -13.33 -6.33
C ILE A 54 -7.13 -12.61 -7.67
N GLU A 55 -8.22 -12.24 -8.30
CA GLU A 55 -8.19 -11.29 -9.42
C GLU A 55 -7.99 -9.88 -8.84
N PRO A 56 -6.86 -9.21 -9.13
CA PRO A 56 -6.57 -7.91 -8.54
C PRO A 56 -7.41 -6.78 -9.15
N ALA A 57 -8.01 -7.00 -10.31
CA ALA A 57 -8.68 -5.95 -11.06
C ALA A 57 -7.79 -4.69 -11.14
N SER A 58 -8.36 -3.49 -11.03
CA SER A 58 -7.57 -2.25 -11.09
C SER A 58 -6.59 -2.02 -9.92
N MET A 59 -6.51 -2.92 -8.93
CA MET A 59 -5.40 -2.87 -7.96
C MET A 59 -4.05 -3.15 -8.62
N THR A 60 -4.03 -3.83 -9.78
CA THR A 60 -2.88 -3.99 -10.69
C THR A 60 -2.16 -2.67 -10.96
N LYS A 61 -2.90 -1.56 -11.07
CA LYS A 61 -2.35 -0.24 -11.38
C LYS A 61 -1.41 0.32 -10.31
N VAL A 62 -1.36 -0.30 -9.13
CA VAL A 62 -0.32 0.02 -8.13
C VAL A 62 1.04 -0.41 -8.67
N MET A 63 1.15 -1.60 -9.28
CA MET A 63 2.38 -2.02 -9.97
C MET A 63 2.69 -1.13 -11.17
N SER A 64 1.67 -0.80 -11.99
CA SER A 64 1.89 0.10 -13.12
C SER A 64 2.42 1.45 -12.69
N SER A 65 1.89 2.00 -11.58
CA SER A 65 2.41 3.26 -11.00
C SER A 65 3.80 3.09 -10.39
N TYR A 66 4.10 1.93 -9.81
CA TYR A 66 5.42 1.62 -9.26
C TYR A 66 6.49 1.60 -10.34
N VAL A 67 6.25 0.89 -11.46
CA VAL A 67 7.18 0.85 -12.60
C VAL A 67 7.45 2.25 -13.12
N VAL A 68 6.40 3.06 -13.33
CA VAL A 68 6.55 4.44 -13.79
C VAL A 68 7.34 5.29 -12.79
N ALA A 69 7.05 5.14 -11.48
CA ALA A 69 7.75 5.86 -10.42
C ALA A 69 9.25 5.52 -10.38
N ASP A 70 9.59 4.25 -10.58
CA ASP A 70 10.99 3.81 -10.63
C ASP A 70 11.73 4.39 -11.84
N GLN A 71 11.08 4.42 -13.00
CA GLN A 71 11.67 5.05 -14.20
C GLN A 71 11.92 6.57 -14.00
N ILE A 72 11.03 7.25 -13.26
CA ILE A 72 11.21 8.67 -12.90
C ILE A 72 12.36 8.82 -11.90
N ALA A 73 12.42 7.98 -10.88
CA ALA A 73 13.47 8.05 -9.86
C ALA A 73 14.88 7.76 -10.39
N ASN A 74 14.99 7.02 -11.49
CA ASN A 74 16.23 6.70 -12.17
C ASN A 74 16.54 7.63 -13.38
N ASP A 75 15.82 8.74 -13.52
CA ASP A 75 15.98 9.72 -14.59
C ASP A 75 15.78 9.17 -16.03
N PHE A 76 15.12 8.02 -16.19
CA PHE A 76 14.73 7.48 -17.49
C PHE A 76 13.45 8.11 -18.03
N LEU A 77 12.67 8.76 -17.16
CA LEU A 77 11.39 9.36 -17.45
C LEU A 77 11.23 10.66 -16.66
N SER A 78 10.67 11.70 -17.29
CA SER A 78 10.31 12.96 -16.62
C SER A 78 8.78 13.07 -16.48
N LEU A 79 8.32 13.70 -15.41
CA LEU A 79 6.89 14.03 -15.23
C LEU A 79 6.37 14.94 -16.36
N ASP A 80 7.23 15.77 -16.95
CA ASP A 80 6.90 16.70 -18.03
C ASP A 80 7.01 16.06 -19.43
N ASP A 81 7.48 14.82 -19.53
CA ASP A 81 7.54 14.12 -20.82
C ASP A 81 6.18 14.03 -21.47
N SER A 82 6.17 14.20 -22.79
CA SER A 82 4.95 14.33 -23.58
C SER A 82 4.66 13.04 -24.35
N VAL A 83 3.71 12.25 -23.86
CA VAL A 83 3.32 10.94 -24.39
C VAL A 83 2.32 11.09 -25.53
N LEU A 84 2.64 10.55 -26.70
CA LEU A 84 1.72 10.48 -27.83
C LEU A 84 0.68 9.37 -27.58
N ILE A 85 -0.60 9.73 -27.64
CA ILE A 85 -1.68 8.79 -27.38
C ILE A 85 -1.95 7.94 -28.63
N SER A 86 -1.77 6.63 -28.47
CA SER A 86 -2.06 5.63 -29.51
C SER A 86 -3.57 5.39 -29.67
N GLU A 87 -3.96 4.78 -30.78
CA GLU A 87 -5.33 4.31 -30.99
C GLU A 87 -5.71 3.23 -29.97
N LYS A 88 -4.77 2.31 -29.61
CA LYS A 88 -4.99 1.28 -28.59
C LYS A 88 -5.34 1.90 -27.24
N ALA A 89 -4.52 2.82 -26.75
CA ALA A 89 -4.77 3.50 -25.49
C ALA A 89 -6.10 4.27 -25.48
N TRP A 90 -6.39 5.04 -26.52
CA TRP A 90 -7.65 5.78 -26.64
C TRP A 90 -8.89 4.90 -26.65
N ARG A 91 -8.83 3.73 -27.32
CA ARG A 91 -9.95 2.78 -27.42
C ARG A 91 -10.18 1.95 -26.17
N MET A 92 -9.27 1.98 -25.18
CA MET A 92 -9.40 1.14 -23.98
C MET A 92 -10.78 1.27 -23.35
N GLU A 93 -11.34 0.14 -22.97
CA GLU A 93 -12.65 0.06 -22.30
C GLU A 93 -12.53 0.25 -20.78
N GLY A 94 -13.67 0.36 -20.12
CA GLY A 94 -13.77 0.50 -18.67
C GLY A 94 -13.55 1.93 -18.19
N SER A 95 -12.82 2.11 -17.09
CA SER A 95 -12.54 3.44 -16.53
C SER A 95 -11.61 4.25 -17.42
N LYS A 96 -11.90 5.54 -17.63
CA LYS A 96 -11.13 6.44 -18.52
C LYS A 96 -10.84 7.78 -17.86
N MET A 97 -9.70 8.38 -18.19
CA MET A 97 -9.48 9.80 -17.98
C MET A 97 -9.90 10.65 -19.18
N PHE A 98 -10.29 10.00 -20.30
CA PHE A 98 -10.74 10.60 -21.55
C PHE A 98 -9.63 11.31 -22.32
N ILE A 99 -8.50 10.59 -22.54
CA ILE A 99 -7.47 11.00 -23.50
C ILE A 99 -7.95 10.84 -24.92
N GLU A 100 -7.33 11.59 -25.87
CA GLU A 100 -7.70 11.58 -27.26
C GLU A 100 -6.55 11.07 -28.14
N GLN A 101 -6.87 10.20 -29.11
CA GLN A 101 -5.91 9.67 -30.08
C GLN A 101 -5.15 10.80 -30.80
N GLY A 102 -3.84 10.62 -30.96
CA GLY A 102 -2.96 11.56 -31.65
C GLY A 102 -2.62 12.84 -30.88
N LYS A 103 -3.24 13.04 -29.70
CA LYS A 103 -2.85 14.13 -28.79
C LYS A 103 -1.63 13.73 -27.96
N ARG A 104 -1.00 14.72 -27.35
CA ARG A 104 0.09 14.53 -26.41
C ARG A 104 -0.39 14.88 -25.00
N VAL A 105 -0.05 14.02 -24.03
CA VAL A 105 -0.41 14.18 -22.62
C VAL A 105 0.84 13.99 -21.76
N SER A 106 1.01 14.79 -20.73
CA SER A 106 2.17 14.67 -19.83
C SER A 106 2.13 13.36 -19.03
N VAL A 107 3.31 12.85 -18.67
CA VAL A 107 3.44 11.69 -17.76
C VAL A 107 2.71 11.95 -16.45
N LEU A 108 2.83 13.16 -15.89
CA LEU A 108 2.14 13.56 -14.67
C LEU A 108 0.62 13.45 -14.81
N ASP A 109 0.06 13.96 -15.91
CA ASP A 109 -1.39 13.89 -16.14
C ASP A 109 -1.88 12.45 -16.29
N LEU A 110 -1.13 11.63 -17.02
CA LEU A 110 -1.45 10.20 -17.18
C LEU A 110 -1.37 9.46 -15.84
N LEU A 111 -0.34 9.71 -15.00
CA LEU A 111 -0.25 9.16 -13.64
C LEU A 111 -1.45 9.56 -12.78
N LYS A 112 -1.86 10.82 -12.80
CA LYS A 112 -3.07 11.27 -12.10
C LYS A 112 -4.33 10.57 -12.63
N GLY A 113 -4.42 10.37 -13.93
CA GLY A 113 -5.49 9.61 -14.56
C GLY A 113 -5.54 8.14 -14.09
N ILE A 114 -4.40 7.48 -13.96
CA ILE A 114 -4.27 6.11 -13.44
C ILE A 114 -4.70 6.04 -11.97
N ILE A 115 -4.16 6.92 -11.16
CA ILE A 115 -4.30 6.89 -9.70
C ILE A 115 -5.72 7.29 -9.28
N ILE A 116 -6.20 8.43 -9.76
CA ILE A 116 -7.45 9.05 -9.30
C ILE A 116 -8.65 8.41 -9.98
N GLN A 117 -8.62 8.32 -11.31
CA GLN A 117 -9.74 7.79 -12.10
C GLN A 117 -9.66 6.31 -12.39
N SER A 118 -8.51 5.70 -12.16
CA SER A 118 -8.29 4.33 -12.57
C SER A 118 -8.35 4.16 -14.11
N GLY A 119 -7.95 5.19 -14.87
CA GLY A 119 -8.04 5.24 -16.33
C GLY A 119 -7.26 4.12 -17.01
N ASN A 120 -7.94 3.22 -17.72
CA ASN A 120 -7.31 2.17 -18.51
C ASN A 120 -6.59 2.79 -19.71
N ASP A 121 -7.19 3.82 -20.31
CA ASP A 121 -6.63 4.61 -21.40
C ASP A 121 -5.27 5.23 -21.00
N ALA A 122 -5.21 5.90 -19.85
CA ALA A 122 -3.98 6.47 -19.32
C ALA A 122 -2.94 5.39 -18.98
N THR A 123 -3.39 4.24 -18.46
CA THR A 123 -2.49 3.15 -18.08
C THR A 123 -1.80 2.56 -19.30
N VAL A 124 -2.55 2.25 -20.36
CA VAL A 124 -1.99 1.70 -21.60
C VAL A 124 -1.09 2.73 -22.29
N ALA A 125 -1.45 4.02 -22.29
CA ALA A 125 -0.59 5.06 -22.86
C ALA A 125 0.79 5.12 -22.18
N LEU A 126 0.84 5.08 -20.84
CA LEU A 126 2.11 5.03 -20.11
C LEU A 126 2.84 3.69 -20.30
N ALA A 127 2.10 2.58 -20.33
CA ALA A 127 2.69 1.27 -20.56
C ALA A 127 3.39 1.20 -21.92
N GLU A 128 2.76 1.68 -22.99
CA GLU A 128 3.38 1.75 -24.31
C GLU A 128 4.58 2.71 -24.35
N TYR A 129 4.51 3.82 -23.64
CA TYR A 129 5.60 4.80 -23.61
C TYR A 129 6.84 4.28 -22.89
N VAL A 130 6.65 3.61 -21.74
CA VAL A 130 7.75 3.09 -20.91
C VAL A 130 8.28 1.75 -21.45
N GLY A 131 7.39 0.84 -21.83
CA GLY A 131 7.75 -0.51 -22.27
C GLY A 131 7.97 -0.63 -23.80
N GLY A 132 7.75 0.45 -24.56
CA GLY A 132 7.69 0.40 -26.04
C GLY A 132 6.41 -0.25 -26.57
N THR A 133 5.88 -1.24 -25.83
CA THR A 133 4.58 -1.87 -26.04
C THR A 133 3.97 -2.17 -24.66
N GLU A 134 2.65 -2.43 -24.59
CA GLU A 134 2.03 -2.88 -23.33
C GLU A 134 2.63 -4.23 -22.88
N ASP A 135 2.92 -5.14 -23.82
CA ASP A 135 3.52 -6.45 -23.48
C ASP A 135 4.93 -6.28 -22.88
N GLY A 136 5.77 -5.41 -23.44
CA GLY A 136 7.07 -5.08 -22.86
C GLY A 136 6.97 -4.44 -21.48
N PHE A 137 5.92 -3.65 -21.25
CA PHE A 137 5.63 -3.11 -19.91
C PHE A 137 5.19 -4.19 -18.93
N VAL A 138 4.39 -5.17 -19.37
CA VAL A 138 3.98 -6.33 -18.56
C VAL A 138 5.19 -7.18 -18.17
N ASP A 139 6.15 -7.37 -19.06
CA ASP A 139 7.42 -8.03 -18.74
C ASP A 139 8.18 -7.29 -17.63
N LEU A 140 8.22 -5.95 -17.67
CA LEU A 140 8.76 -5.13 -16.59
C LEU A 140 7.98 -5.34 -15.29
N MET A 141 6.64 -5.27 -15.31
CA MET A 141 5.80 -5.50 -14.13
C MET A 141 6.11 -6.85 -13.48
N ASN A 142 6.23 -7.92 -14.25
CA ASN A 142 6.55 -9.25 -13.75
C ASN A 142 7.99 -9.36 -13.23
N SER A 143 8.94 -8.66 -13.86
CA SER A 143 10.32 -8.57 -13.37
C SER A 143 10.37 -7.87 -12.00
N TYR A 144 9.64 -6.77 -11.82
CA TYR A 144 9.51 -6.10 -10.52
C TYR A 144 8.81 -7.00 -9.49
N ALA A 145 7.73 -7.70 -9.87
CA ALA A 145 7.05 -8.63 -8.98
C ALA A 145 8.01 -9.71 -8.45
N ALA A 146 8.83 -10.29 -9.34
CA ALA A 146 9.84 -11.27 -8.96
C ALA A 146 10.91 -10.66 -8.03
N SER A 147 11.41 -9.47 -8.32
CA SER A 147 12.42 -8.78 -7.50
C SER A 147 11.91 -8.40 -6.11
N MET A 148 10.62 -8.11 -5.98
CA MET A 148 9.92 -7.84 -4.71
C MET A 148 9.57 -9.09 -3.93
N GLY A 149 9.75 -10.29 -4.50
CA GLY A 149 9.36 -11.56 -3.89
C GLY A 149 7.85 -11.81 -3.86
N LEU A 150 7.09 -11.23 -4.82
CA LEU A 150 5.64 -11.43 -4.93
C LEU A 150 5.35 -12.80 -5.55
N SER A 151 5.38 -13.85 -4.74
CA SER A 151 5.34 -15.23 -5.19
C SER A 151 3.96 -15.70 -5.69
N ASN A 152 2.91 -14.95 -5.37
CA ASN A 152 1.53 -15.25 -5.75
C ASN A 152 0.98 -14.18 -6.72
N THR A 153 1.83 -13.63 -7.58
CA THR A 153 1.46 -12.55 -8.50
C THR A 153 1.97 -12.81 -9.90
N LEU A 154 1.08 -12.69 -10.89
CA LEU A 154 1.41 -12.70 -12.31
C LEU A 154 0.52 -11.70 -13.03
N PHE A 155 1.13 -10.79 -13.77
CA PHE A 155 0.43 -9.80 -14.58
C PHE A 155 0.38 -10.24 -16.05
N GLN A 156 -0.77 -10.03 -16.71
CA GLN A 156 -0.98 -10.28 -18.14
C GLN A 156 -1.28 -9.00 -18.91
N ASN A 157 -1.64 -7.92 -18.21
CA ASN A 157 -1.86 -6.60 -18.78
C ASN A 157 -1.57 -5.53 -17.72
N SER A 158 -1.46 -4.28 -18.18
CA SER A 158 -1.11 -3.14 -17.33
C SER A 158 -2.27 -2.62 -16.49
N THR A 159 -3.51 -2.98 -16.82
CA THR A 159 -4.74 -2.35 -16.32
C THR A 159 -5.46 -3.13 -15.24
N GLY A 160 -5.29 -4.46 -15.22
CA GLY A 160 -6.05 -5.38 -14.38
C GLY A 160 -7.41 -5.76 -15.00
N LEU A 161 -7.55 -5.65 -16.32
CA LEU A 161 -8.68 -6.26 -17.01
C LEU A 161 -8.63 -7.78 -16.88
N PRO A 162 -9.77 -8.48 -16.86
CA PRO A 162 -9.83 -9.91 -16.67
C PRO A 162 -8.98 -10.69 -17.67
N ASP A 163 -8.18 -11.60 -17.16
CA ASP A 163 -7.43 -12.61 -17.91
C ASP A 163 -7.24 -13.84 -17.00
N GLY A 164 -7.36 -15.04 -17.55
CA GLY A 164 -7.33 -16.27 -16.76
C GLY A 164 -6.04 -16.52 -15.98
N ASN A 165 -4.93 -15.88 -16.39
CA ASN A 165 -3.63 -16.00 -15.75
C ASN A 165 -3.21 -14.70 -15.04
N HIS A 166 -4.09 -13.70 -14.94
CA HIS A 166 -3.83 -12.44 -14.25
C HIS A 166 -4.30 -12.53 -12.80
N PHE A 167 -3.37 -12.72 -11.87
CA PHE A 167 -3.69 -12.88 -10.45
C PHE A 167 -2.66 -12.20 -9.54
N SER A 168 -3.06 -11.98 -8.30
CA SER A 168 -2.20 -11.56 -7.20
C SER A 168 -2.74 -12.17 -5.89
N SER A 169 -2.16 -11.79 -4.75
CA SER A 169 -2.69 -12.11 -3.43
C SER A 169 -2.84 -10.85 -2.58
N ALA A 170 -3.65 -10.91 -1.53
CA ALA A 170 -3.79 -9.77 -0.62
C ALA A 170 -2.46 -9.39 0.02
N LYS A 171 -1.62 -10.37 0.34
CA LYS A 171 -0.28 -10.17 0.90
C LYS A 171 0.67 -9.52 -0.10
N ASP A 172 0.74 -10.01 -1.34
CA ASP A 172 1.60 -9.43 -2.37
C ASP A 172 1.21 -7.98 -2.69
N LEU A 173 -0.10 -7.70 -2.76
CA LEU A 173 -0.61 -6.33 -2.94
C LEU A 173 -0.24 -5.42 -1.77
N ALA A 174 -0.23 -5.93 -0.53
CA ALA A 174 0.20 -5.16 0.64
C ALA A 174 1.71 -4.88 0.62
N ILE A 175 2.54 -5.87 0.26
CA ILE A 175 4.00 -5.72 0.09
C ILE A 175 4.30 -4.68 -0.98
N MET A 176 3.72 -4.83 -2.18
CA MET A 176 3.88 -3.89 -3.29
C MET A 176 3.49 -2.46 -2.90
N THR A 177 2.38 -2.31 -2.16
CA THR A 177 1.93 -1.01 -1.67
C THR A 177 2.91 -0.41 -0.66
N SER A 178 3.44 -1.21 0.27
CA SER A 178 4.47 -0.78 1.22
C SER A 178 5.72 -0.27 0.50
N LEU A 179 6.18 -0.99 -0.52
CA LEU A 179 7.34 -0.60 -1.32
C LEU A 179 7.07 0.69 -2.12
N LEU A 180 5.88 0.87 -2.68
CA LEU A 180 5.50 2.11 -3.35
C LEU A 180 5.55 3.32 -2.40
N ILE A 181 5.01 3.16 -1.19
CA ILE A 181 5.01 4.22 -0.17
C ILE A 181 6.43 4.60 0.25
N ASN A 182 7.27 3.60 0.48
CA ASN A 182 8.61 3.81 1.04
C ASN A 182 9.62 4.29 -0.01
N ASN A 183 9.57 3.72 -1.22
CA ASN A 183 10.56 4.00 -2.26
C ASN A 183 10.21 5.26 -3.07
N PHE A 184 8.92 5.55 -3.27
CA PHE A 184 8.46 6.64 -4.13
C PHE A 184 7.41 7.54 -3.44
N PRO A 185 7.77 8.19 -2.32
CA PRO A 185 6.83 8.99 -1.54
C PRO A 185 6.22 10.17 -2.32
N GLU A 186 6.96 10.72 -3.30
CA GLU A 186 6.46 11.80 -4.17
C GLU A 186 5.33 11.30 -5.07
N THR A 187 5.54 10.20 -5.79
CA THR A 187 4.49 9.56 -6.59
C THR A 187 3.33 9.10 -5.71
N TYR A 188 3.63 8.51 -4.54
CA TYR A 188 2.60 8.11 -3.60
C TYR A 188 1.74 9.28 -3.12
N SER A 189 2.31 10.48 -3.01
CA SER A 189 1.56 11.68 -2.59
C SER A 189 0.34 11.98 -3.47
N LEU A 190 0.34 11.54 -4.73
CA LEU A 190 -0.78 11.72 -5.66
C LEU A 190 -2.02 10.91 -5.25
N TYR A 191 -1.86 9.81 -4.50
CA TYR A 191 -2.96 8.93 -4.10
C TYR A 191 -3.96 9.59 -3.14
N LYS A 192 -3.55 10.64 -2.40
CA LYS A 192 -4.43 11.41 -1.52
C LYS A 192 -5.25 12.48 -2.24
N GLU A 193 -4.96 12.75 -3.52
CA GLU A 193 -5.71 13.75 -4.29
C GLU A 193 -7.16 13.30 -4.46
N LYS A 194 -8.09 14.13 -4.02
CA LYS A 194 -9.54 13.81 -4.02
C LYS A 194 -10.20 14.00 -5.38
N TYR A 195 -9.67 14.88 -6.20
CA TYR A 195 -10.22 15.22 -7.51
C TYR A 195 -9.09 15.48 -8.50
N TYR A 196 -9.35 15.16 -9.74
CA TYR A 196 -8.51 15.56 -10.86
C TYR A 196 -9.37 16.07 -12.00
N THR A 197 -8.91 17.11 -12.70
CA THR A 197 -9.60 17.68 -13.86
C THR A 197 -8.71 17.58 -15.07
N PHE A 198 -9.19 16.86 -16.10
CA PHE A 198 -8.53 16.75 -17.39
C PHE A 198 -9.55 17.05 -18.49
N ASN A 199 -9.16 17.78 -19.54
CA ASN A 199 -10.05 18.20 -20.63
C ASN A 199 -11.39 18.78 -20.15
N ASN A 200 -11.37 19.62 -19.12
CA ASN A 200 -12.55 20.20 -18.45
C ASN A 200 -13.47 19.16 -17.79
N ILE A 201 -13.07 17.90 -17.70
CA ILE A 201 -13.83 16.85 -17.01
C ILE A 201 -13.24 16.67 -15.61
N ARG A 202 -13.98 17.12 -14.60
CA ARG A 202 -13.60 16.94 -13.19
C ARG A 202 -14.09 15.57 -12.71
N GLN A 203 -13.15 14.76 -12.23
CA GLN A 203 -13.43 13.39 -11.79
C GLN A 203 -12.97 13.20 -10.33
N PRO A 204 -13.79 12.57 -9.46
CA PRO A 204 -13.41 12.27 -8.09
C PRO A 204 -12.52 11.02 -8.03
N ASN A 205 -11.67 10.94 -7.01
CA ASN A 205 -10.95 9.71 -6.69
C ASN A 205 -11.93 8.58 -6.37
N ARG A 206 -11.63 7.37 -6.83
CA ARG A 206 -12.46 6.19 -6.57
C ARG A 206 -12.41 5.72 -5.12
N ASN A 207 -11.34 6.05 -4.39
CA ASN A 207 -11.20 5.71 -2.98
C ASN A 207 -11.99 6.67 -2.07
N ARG A 208 -13.21 6.27 -1.69
CA ARG A 208 -14.09 7.08 -0.84
C ARG A 208 -13.61 7.22 0.61
N LEU A 209 -12.64 6.42 1.07
CA LEU A 209 -12.08 6.58 2.42
C LEU A 209 -11.36 7.91 2.57
N LEU A 210 -10.85 8.51 1.49
CA LEU A 210 -10.24 9.85 1.51
C LEU A 210 -11.19 10.96 2.04
N TRP A 211 -12.51 10.73 2.01
CA TRP A 211 -13.51 11.66 2.56
C TRP A 211 -14.05 11.22 3.91
N LYS A 212 -13.98 9.93 4.22
CA LYS A 212 -14.56 9.37 5.45
C LYS A 212 -13.57 9.31 6.60
N ASP A 213 -12.27 9.10 6.30
CA ASP A 213 -11.20 8.97 7.27
C ASP A 213 -10.04 9.90 6.90
N ASN A 214 -9.83 10.95 7.71
CA ASN A 214 -8.78 11.92 7.48
C ASN A 214 -7.36 11.34 7.63
N SER A 215 -7.22 10.17 8.22
CA SER A 215 -5.94 9.45 8.30
C SER A 215 -5.63 8.66 7.03
N SER A 216 -6.62 8.43 6.15
CA SER A 216 -6.44 7.71 4.88
C SER A 216 -5.74 8.60 3.86
N ASP A 217 -4.69 8.05 3.23
CA ASP A 217 -3.87 8.73 2.21
C ASP A 217 -3.73 7.96 0.90
N GLY A 218 -4.48 6.88 0.73
CA GLY A 218 -4.48 6.04 -0.48
C GLY A 218 -5.35 4.81 -0.30
N VAL A 219 -5.40 3.88 -1.19
CA VAL A 219 -4.56 3.64 -2.36
C VAL A 219 -5.45 3.40 -3.59
N LYS A 220 -5.99 2.17 -3.76
CA LYS A 220 -6.58 1.79 -5.05
C LYS A 220 -7.77 0.87 -4.89
N THR A 221 -8.85 1.18 -5.59
CA THR A 221 -10.01 0.30 -5.74
C THR A 221 -9.83 -0.64 -6.93
N GLY A 222 -10.40 -1.84 -6.83
CA GLY A 222 -10.56 -2.79 -7.91
C GLY A 222 -12.01 -3.27 -7.98
N HIS A 223 -12.48 -3.59 -9.19
CA HIS A 223 -13.76 -4.24 -9.40
C HIS A 223 -13.84 -4.87 -10.78
N THR A 224 -14.24 -6.14 -10.82
CA THR A 224 -14.80 -6.86 -11.96
C THR A 224 -15.96 -7.71 -11.43
N GLU A 225 -16.77 -8.28 -12.30
CA GLU A 225 -17.85 -9.17 -11.85
C GLU A 225 -17.30 -10.40 -11.11
N SER A 226 -16.20 -10.97 -11.57
CA SER A 226 -15.56 -12.14 -10.97
C SER A 226 -14.75 -11.82 -9.70
N ALA A 227 -14.02 -10.69 -9.71
CA ALA A 227 -13.24 -10.23 -8.54
C ALA A 227 -14.14 -9.82 -7.36
N GLY A 228 -15.33 -9.30 -7.65
CA GLY A 228 -16.12 -8.55 -6.65
C GLY A 228 -15.53 -7.17 -6.41
N TYR A 229 -15.86 -6.56 -5.27
CA TYR A 229 -15.37 -5.23 -4.91
C TYR A 229 -14.11 -5.36 -4.04
N CYS A 230 -13.00 -4.75 -4.50
CA CYS A 230 -11.70 -4.82 -3.87
C CYS A 230 -11.17 -3.43 -3.52
N LEU A 231 -10.31 -3.34 -2.49
CA LEU A 231 -9.69 -2.09 -2.06
C LEU A 231 -8.34 -2.36 -1.40
N ILE A 232 -7.33 -1.63 -1.82
CA ILE A 232 -6.12 -1.40 -1.04
C ILE A 232 -6.29 -0.02 -0.39
N SER A 233 -6.12 0.05 0.92
CA SER A 233 -6.14 1.31 1.66
C SER A 233 -4.91 1.45 2.54
N SER A 234 -4.43 2.68 2.67
CA SER A 234 -3.42 3.04 3.66
C SER A 234 -3.94 4.20 4.51
N ALA A 235 -3.63 4.12 5.80
CA ALA A 235 -3.93 5.17 6.75
C ALA A 235 -2.76 5.36 7.72
N LYS A 236 -2.52 6.61 8.16
CA LYS A 236 -1.48 6.93 9.13
C LYS A 236 -2.07 7.71 10.30
N ARG A 237 -1.90 7.19 11.52
CA ARG A 237 -2.28 7.88 12.76
C ARG A 237 -1.06 7.95 13.66
N ASN A 238 -0.67 9.16 14.06
CA ASN A 238 0.60 9.40 14.75
C ASN A 238 1.78 8.79 13.96
N ASP A 239 2.58 7.95 14.59
CA ASP A 239 3.74 7.30 13.95
C ASP A 239 3.43 5.92 13.34
N MET A 240 2.21 5.42 13.53
CA MET A 240 1.77 4.12 13.01
C MET A 240 1.09 4.28 11.65
N ARG A 241 1.56 3.53 10.66
CA ARG A 241 0.89 3.34 9.37
C ARG A 241 0.27 1.95 9.30
N LEU A 242 -0.91 1.84 8.74
CA LEU A 242 -1.53 0.56 8.42
C LEU A 242 -1.86 0.49 6.93
N ILE A 243 -1.66 -0.68 6.36
CA ILE A 243 -2.13 -1.02 5.02
C ILE A 243 -3.14 -2.15 5.16
N ALA A 244 -4.33 -1.94 4.62
CA ALA A 244 -5.39 -2.94 4.53
C ALA A 244 -5.67 -3.28 3.07
N VAL A 245 -5.70 -4.57 2.75
CA VAL A 245 -6.17 -5.07 1.46
C VAL A 245 -7.39 -5.92 1.71
N VAL A 246 -8.50 -5.62 1.02
CA VAL A 246 -9.71 -6.43 1.02
C VAL A 246 -10.07 -6.83 -0.41
N ALA A 247 -10.46 -8.08 -0.60
CA ALA A 247 -10.83 -8.63 -1.89
C ALA A 247 -12.12 -9.44 -1.81
N GLY A 248 -12.98 -9.27 -2.83
CA GLY A 248 -14.19 -10.06 -2.97
C GLY A 248 -15.35 -9.62 -2.09
N ALA A 249 -15.44 -8.35 -1.70
CA ALA A 249 -16.64 -7.83 -1.06
C ALA A 249 -17.84 -7.84 -2.03
N ASN A 250 -19.07 -7.99 -1.49
CA ASN A 250 -20.27 -8.12 -2.30
C ASN A 250 -20.77 -6.76 -2.85
N SER A 251 -20.30 -5.64 -2.31
CA SER A 251 -20.70 -4.32 -2.76
C SER A 251 -19.61 -3.25 -2.55
N ASP A 252 -19.77 -2.13 -3.30
CA ASP A 252 -18.94 -0.93 -3.11
C ASP A 252 -18.99 -0.42 -1.66
N LYS A 253 -20.16 -0.47 -1.02
CA LYS A 253 -20.34 -0.05 0.37
C LYS A 253 -19.58 -0.96 1.33
N GLU A 254 -19.67 -2.27 1.13
CA GLU A 254 -19.04 -3.27 2.01
C GLU A 254 -17.52 -3.18 1.96
N ARG A 255 -16.89 -3.10 0.78
CA ARG A 255 -15.42 -2.96 0.72
C ARG A 255 -14.89 -1.79 1.54
N PHE A 256 -15.59 -0.64 1.56
CA PHE A 256 -15.17 0.50 2.38
C PHE A 256 -15.43 0.28 3.87
N ASN A 257 -16.58 -0.29 4.23
CA ASN A 257 -16.92 -0.56 5.62
C ASN A 257 -15.98 -1.59 6.24
N ASP A 258 -15.69 -2.67 5.51
CA ASP A 258 -14.83 -3.74 6.01
C ASP A 258 -13.37 -3.28 6.09
N THR A 259 -12.91 -2.51 5.13
CA THR A 259 -11.59 -1.87 5.21
C THR A 259 -11.49 -0.95 6.43
N GLN A 260 -12.52 -0.14 6.69
CA GLN A 260 -12.56 0.75 7.85
C GLN A 260 -12.56 -0.04 9.16
N ARG A 261 -13.32 -1.14 9.25
CA ARG A 261 -13.32 -2.03 10.43
C ARG A 261 -11.95 -2.64 10.71
N LEU A 262 -11.20 -3.05 9.66
CA LEU A 262 -9.83 -3.54 9.80
C LEU A 262 -8.88 -2.44 10.30
N LEU A 263 -8.91 -1.26 9.68
CA LEU A 263 -8.06 -0.13 10.10
C LEU A 263 -8.34 0.28 11.55
N GLU A 264 -9.63 0.42 11.93
CA GLU A 264 -10.01 0.75 13.31
C GLU A 264 -9.58 -0.32 14.31
N TYR A 265 -9.68 -1.61 13.94
CA TYR A 265 -9.16 -2.70 14.77
C TYR A 265 -7.66 -2.55 15.01
N GLY A 266 -6.88 -2.33 13.94
CA GLY A 266 -5.43 -2.17 14.04
C GLY A 266 -5.05 -0.97 14.91
N PHE A 267 -5.57 0.22 14.62
CA PHE A 267 -5.25 1.44 15.38
C PHE A 267 -5.75 1.42 16.85
N ARG A 268 -6.78 0.65 17.13
CA ARG A 268 -7.33 0.56 18.50
C ARG A 268 -6.51 -0.35 19.39
N PHE A 269 -5.98 -1.45 18.87
CA PHE A 269 -5.39 -2.51 19.68
C PHE A 269 -3.87 -2.64 19.51
N TYR A 270 -3.29 -1.93 18.57
CA TYR A 270 -1.85 -1.95 18.28
C TYR A 270 -1.28 -0.55 18.25
N SER A 271 -0.01 -0.46 18.53
CA SER A 271 0.78 0.77 18.41
C SER A 271 2.19 0.45 17.94
N THR A 272 2.75 1.31 17.11
CA THR A 272 4.16 1.25 16.73
C THR A 272 4.94 2.12 17.67
N GLN A 273 6.04 1.59 18.23
CA GLN A 273 6.94 2.31 19.11
C GLN A 273 8.36 2.21 18.58
N GLU A 274 9.05 3.33 18.53
CA GLU A 274 10.48 3.35 18.22
C GLU A 274 11.25 2.89 19.48
N VAL A 275 11.80 1.68 19.42
CA VAL A 275 12.57 1.10 20.54
C VAL A 275 13.98 1.68 20.59
N ILE A 276 14.56 1.94 19.41
CA ILE A 276 15.91 2.47 19.25
C ILE A 276 15.86 3.57 18.21
N LYS A 277 16.30 4.77 18.58
CA LYS A 277 16.38 5.88 17.62
C LYS A 277 17.49 5.61 16.61
N LYS A 278 17.21 5.86 15.34
CA LYS A 278 18.21 5.83 14.27
C LYS A 278 19.42 6.67 14.67
N ASP A 279 20.62 6.20 14.36
CA ASP A 279 21.90 6.84 14.66
C ASP A 279 22.27 6.91 16.15
N ASN A 280 21.53 6.27 17.06
CA ASN A 280 21.94 6.14 18.44
C ASN A 280 22.92 4.98 18.62
N ALA A 281 24.06 5.27 19.23
CA ALA A 281 25.00 4.24 19.65
C ALA A 281 24.38 3.38 20.75
N LEU A 282 24.27 2.07 20.50
CA LEU A 282 23.77 1.10 21.46
C LEU A 282 24.89 0.59 22.38
N LYS A 283 26.10 0.45 21.84
CA LYS A 283 27.25 -0.07 22.52
C LYS A 283 28.54 0.31 21.79
N ASP A 284 29.56 0.68 22.55
CA ASP A 284 30.92 0.78 22.04
C ASP A 284 31.62 -0.57 22.16
N VAL A 285 32.32 -0.98 21.12
CA VAL A 285 33.09 -2.22 21.09
C VAL A 285 34.53 -1.94 20.73
N ASP A 286 35.46 -2.68 21.40
CA ASP A 286 36.87 -2.62 21.09
C ASP A 286 37.18 -3.21 19.74
N VAL A 287 38.00 -2.52 18.94
CA VAL A 287 38.46 -2.98 17.63
C VAL A 287 39.91 -3.36 17.69
N TRP A 288 40.20 -4.64 17.54
CA TRP A 288 41.55 -5.19 17.49
C TRP A 288 42.15 -5.03 16.09
N GLY A 289 43.32 -4.38 16.01
CA GLY A 289 44.01 -4.16 14.73
C GLY A 289 43.45 -3.03 13.86
N GLY A 290 42.44 -2.28 14.32
CA GLY A 290 41.86 -1.15 13.59
C GLY A 290 42.59 0.18 13.86
N LYS A 291 42.35 1.18 12.98
CA LYS A 291 42.85 2.56 13.20
C LYS A 291 42.17 3.24 14.41
N LYS A 292 40.95 2.84 14.74
CA LYS A 292 40.22 3.30 15.94
C LYS A 292 40.16 2.18 16.95
N LYS A 293 40.33 2.50 18.22
CA LYS A 293 40.26 1.53 19.33
C LYS A 293 38.81 1.12 19.66
N LEU A 294 37.87 2.02 19.41
CA LEU A 294 36.44 1.83 19.70
C LEU A 294 35.62 2.14 18.43
N VAL A 295 34.60 1.35 18.21
CA VAL A 295 33.55 1.59 17.21
C VAL A 295 32.21 1.52 17.93
N SER A 296 31.38 2.55 17.73
CA SER A 296 30.02 2.57 18.23
C SER A 296 29.14 1.73 17.31
N LEU A 297 28.48 0.72 17.87
CA LEU A 297 27.44 -0.05 17.21
C LEU A 297 26.09 0.65 17.45
N GLY A 298 25.36 0.91 16.40
CA GLY A 298 24.05 1.55 16.45
C GLY A 298 23.09 0.97 15.41
N SER A 299 21.86 1.46 15.42
CA SER A 299 20.81 1.11 14.44
C SER A 299 20.83 2.10 13.27
#